data_8a9b2103664df57e0daa118ffa67effb
#
_entry.id   8a9b2103664df57e0daa118ffa67effb
#
_cell.length_a   1.000
_cell.length_b   1.000
_cell.length_c   1.000
_cell.angle_alpha   90.00
_cell.angle_beta   90.00
_cell.angle_gamma   90.00
#
_symmetry.space_group_name_H-M   'P 1'
#
loop_
_entity.id
_entity.type
_entity.pdbx_description
1 polymer ?
#
loop_
_entity_poly.entity_id
_entity_poly.type
_entity_poly.pdbx_seq_one_letter_code
_entity_poly.pdbx_strand_id
1 'polypeptide(L)'
;MKFTHYTSASIRKRKGKGWQGILKYKDEDNKWKSKYKTFPDAELKREATAALAEWREQEERAWHETRGDVRVLASTVAEYVEHHIETLEKTESAAKSTTTGYRFMLAHIKSDPIGGVSIDELTAEDAERWIGNMLSSGKSAATVRKAFNVLHVAVRHAVEVHRLPYDPLSAVKRPKLPKKEPNSLDTMQRARLVSYLDATGCSPVNVAISLALYTGMREGEVCGLRWADVDFKTKILHIRRTIARDGSRTYVKEPKTARSMRNIPIDQSLSDLLTTRKETVNAECTVAGIKFSEDMYVVGGIGDGVAYAYMDPHFLWQSWKAIAKSLDLKGTQGKVPTFHDLRHTYATAAIANGADVKSVQGLLGHASAKTTLDIYAGNDDEAMRKAAESTAAAMREVPEGAKTFK
;
A
#
# COMPACT_ATOMS: atom_id res chain seq x y z
N MET A 1 30.24 1.02 14.93
CA MET A 1 30.07 -0.35 14.41
C MET A 1 29.54 -1.26 15.52
N LYS A 2 28.47 -2.03 15.27
CA LYS A 2 27.96 -3.02 16.23
C LYS A 2 28.70 -4.33 15.93
N PHE A 3 29.58 -4.74 16.84
CA PHE A 3 30.38 -5.96 16.64
C PHE A 3 29.51 -7.17 16.95
N THR A 4 29.37 -8.08 15.99
CA THR A 4 28.47 -9.25 16.08
C THR A 4 29.20 -10.51 16.52
N HIS A 5 30.44 -10.70 16.08
CA HIS A 5 31.25 -11.85 16.44
C HIS A 5 32.11 -11.56 17.67
N TYR A 6 32.97 -10.53 17.62
CA TYR A 6 33.81 -10.15 18.75
C TYR A 6 33.05 -9.24 19.71
N THR A 7 32.20 -9.84 20.54
CA THR A 7 31.27 -9.13 21.43
C THR A 7 31.93 -8.36 22.57
N SER A 8 33.13 -8.77 22.98
CA SER A 8 33.90 -8.11 24.04
C SER A 8 35.35 -7.88 23.64
N ALA A 9 35.86 -6.69 23.96
CA ALA A 9 37.27 -6.31 23.74
C ALA A 9 37.84 -5.68 25.02
N SER A 10 39.06 -6.05 25.39
CA SER A 10 39.75 -5.51 26.56
C SER A 10 41.25 -5.46 26.34
N ILE A 11 41.95 -4.61 27.10
CA ILE A 11 43.43 -4.54 27.07
C ILE A 11 43.99 -4.81 28.47
N ARG A 12 45.17 -5.40 28.51
CA ARG A 12 45.95 -5.56 29.75
C ARG A 12 47.42 -5.24 29.51
N LYS A 13 48.09 -4.67 30.50
CA LYS A 13 49.56 -4.48 30.48
C LYS A 13 50.26 -5.75 30.91
N ARG A 14 51.22 -6.23 30.16
CA ARG A 14 52.04 -7.40 30.52
C ARG A 14 53.44 -6.92 30.92
N LYS A 15 53.93 -7.38 32.07
CA LYS A 15 55.27 -7.03 32.57
C LYS A 15 56.33 -7.45 31.55
N GLY A 16 57.10 -6.46 31.04
CA GLY A 16 58.16 -6.68 30.05
C GLY A 16 57.72 -6.97 28.60
N LYS A 17 56.43 -6.94 28.28
CA LYS A 17 55.87 -7.29 26.95
C LYS A 17 54.89 -6.29 26.31
N GLY A 18 54.76 -5.11 26.90
CA GLY A 18 53.85 -4.08 26.42
C GLY A 18 52.36 -4.36 26.66
N TRP A 19 51.49 -3.77 25.85
CA TRP A 19 50.06 -3.94 25.96
C TRP A 19 49.55 -5.11 25.11
N GLN A 20 48.59 -5.85 25.65
CA GLN A 20 47.92 -6.97 24.95
C GLN A 20 46.44 -6.73 24.86
N GLY A 21 45.94 -6.78 23.63
CA GLY A 21 44.51 -6.81 23.32
C GLY A 21 43.92 -8.22 23.43
N ILE A 22 42.68 -8.29 23.89
CA ILE A 22 41.91 -9.51 24.05
C ILE A 22 40.56 -9.30 23.40
N LEU A 23 40.24 -10.11 22.38
CA LEU A 23 38.90 -10.17 21.78
C LEU A 23 38.22 -11.47 22.21
N LYS A 24 36.98 -11.39 22.72
CA LYS A 24 36.20 -12.56 23.10
C LYS A 24 35.06 -12.77 22.12
N TYR A 25 34.82 -14.02 21.76
CA TYR A 25 33.76 -14.46 20.87
C TYR A 25 33.26 -15.85 21.27
N LYS A 26 32.09 -16.24 20.77
CA LYS A 26 31.58 -17.60 20.89
C LYS A 26 31.86 -18.36 19.61
N ASP A 27 32.35 -19.62 19.75
CA ASP A 27 32.54 -20.55 18.61
C ASP A 27 31.19 -21.17 18.19
N GLU A 28 31.22 -22.06 17.20
CA GLU A 28 30.06 -22.76 16.67
C GLU A 28 29.33 -23.62 17.69
N ASP A 29 30.05 -24.11 18.71
CA ASP A 29 29.50 -24.86 19.83
C ASP A 29 28.98 -23.92 20.95
N ASN A 30 28.87 -22.60 20.73
CA ASN A 30 28.45 -21.60 21.73
C ASN A 30 29.40 -21.47 22.93
N LYS A 31 30.66 -21.95 22.81
CA LYS A 31 31.71 -21.87 23.85
C LYS A 31 32.52 -20.59 23.70
N TRP A 32 32.85 -19.97 24.82
CA TRP A 32 33.67 -18.74 24.82
C TRP A 32 35.11 -19.04 24.40
N LYS A 33 35.58 -18.30 23.39
CA LYS A 33 36.97 -18.29 22.92
C LYS A 33 37.53 -16.86 23.03
N SER A 34 38.85 -16.75 22.99
CA SER A 34 39.56 -15.49 23.05
C SER A 34 40.70 -15.47 22.03
N LYS A 35 40.83 -14.36 21.33
CA LYS A 35 41.94 -14.03 20.44
C LYS A 35 42.81 -12.95 21.07
N TYR A 36 44.10 -13.03 20.89
CA TYR A 36 45.08 -12.16 21.57
C TYR A 36 46.00 -11.51 20.54
N LYS A 37 46.31 -10.20 20.70
CA LYS A 37 47.31 -9.48 19.92
C LYS A 37 48.10 -8.56 20.84
N THR A 38 49.43 -8.50 20.66
CA THR A 38 50.31 -7.61 21.40
C THR A 38 50.52 -6.34 20.59
N PHE A 39 50.50 -5.20 21.27
CA PHE A 39 50.76 -3.87 20.69
C PHE A 39 52.07 -3.34 21.23
N PRO A 40 53.24 -3.71 20.60
CA PRO A 40 54.53 -3.35 21.12
C PRO A 40 54.80 -1.85 21.06
N ASP A 41 54.26 -1.17 20.09
CA ASP A 41 54.47 0.27 19.82
C ASP A 41 53.57 1.17 20.70
N ALA A 42 52.64 0.61 21.44
CA ALA A 42 51.78 1.40 22.32
C ALA A 42 52.44 1.60 23.67
N GLU A 43 52.88 2.81 23.98
CA GLU A 43 53.45 3.16 25.25
C GLU A 43 52.36 3.51 26.30
N LEU A 44 51.33 4.21 25.86
CA LEU A 44 50.25 4.68 26.68
C LEU A 44 48.99 3.81 26.55
N LYS A 45 48.16 3.77 27.62
CA LYS A 45 46.88 3.04 27.59
C LYS A 45 45.93 3.49 26.47
N ARG A 46 45.87 4.81 26.18
CA ARG A 46 45.02 5.35 25.13
C ARG A 46 45.43 4.85 23.74
N GLU A 47 46.74 4.72 23.45
CA GLU A 47 47.24 4.23 22.19
C GLU A 47 46.91 2.75 22.02
N ALA A 48 47.11 1.94 23.07
CA ALA A 48 46.73 0.55 23.09
C ALA A 48 45.20 0.37 22.92
N THR A 49 44.39 1.29 23.42
CA THR A 49 42.93 1.27 23.23
C THR A 49 42.54 1.58 21.79
N ALA A 50 43.20 2.55 21.16
CA ALA A 50 42.99 2.86 19.74
C ALA A 50 43.42 1.68 18.83
N ALA A 51 44.60 1.09 19.07
CA ALA A 51 45.09 -0.08 18.36
C ALA A 51 44.19 -1.30 18.55
N LEU A 52 43.59 -1.47 19.73
CA LEU A 52 42.59 -2.53 19.99
C LEU A 52 41.31 -2.31 19.18
N ALA A 53 40.84 -1.08 19.09
CA ALA A 53 39.63 -0.76 18.33
C ALA A 53 39.83 -1.08 16.83
N GLU A 54 40.98 -0.64 16.29
CA GLU A 54 41.35 -0.90 14.88
C GLU A 54 41.49 -2.41 14.61
N TRP A 55 42.21 -3.12 15.48
CA TRP A 55 42.38 -4.58 15.37
C TRP A 55 41.04 -5.31 15.47
N ARG A 56 40.14 -4.88 16.37
CA ARG A 56 38.79 -5.46 16.47
C ARG A 56 38.00 -5.30 15.18
N GLU A 57 38.08 -4.14 14.54
CA GLU A 57 37.45 -3.90 13.24
C GLU A 57 38.01 -4.81 12.15
N GLN A 58 39.35 -4.94 12.09
CA GLN A 58 40.01 -5.82 11.12
C GLN A 58 39.60 -7.27 11.30
N GLU A 59 39.55 -7.78 12.53
CA GLU A 59 39.19 -9.15 12.83
C GLU A 59 37.68 -9.42 12.57
N GLU A 60 36.81 -8.49 12.88
CA GLU A 60 35.39 -8.60 12.55
C GLU A 60 35.18 -8.65 11.04
N ARG A 61 35.89 -7.80 10.27
CA ARG A 61 35.89 -7.85 8.80
C ARG A 61 36.39 -9.19 8.27
N ALA A 62 37.54 -9.66 8.74
CA ALA A 62 38.11 -10.95 8.32
C ALA A 62 37.20 -12.14 8.64
N TRP A 63 36.49 -12.10 9.75
CA TRP A 63 35.56 -13.14 10.13
C TRP A 63 34.33 -13.20 9.20
N HIS A 64 33.78 -12.04 8.83
CA HIS A 64 32.70 -11.96 7.85
C HIS A 64 33.17 -12.40 6.45
N GLU A 65 34.43 -12.14 6.09
CA GLU A 65 35.04 -12.58 4.82
C GLU A 65 35.18 -14.11 4.71
N THR A 66 35.58 -14.76 5.79
CA THR A 66 35.82 -16.21 5.79
C THR A 66 34.57 -17.05 5.79
N ARG A 67 33.42 -16.53 6.21
CA ARG A 67 32.18 -17.30 6.29
C ARG A 67 31.35 -17.31 5.00
N GLY A 68 31.88 -16.73 3.91
CA GLY A 68 31.12 -16.68 2.67
C GLY A 68 29.80 -15.92 2.83
N ASP A 69 29.68 -15.09 3.90
CA ASP A 69 28.73 -13.99 3.87
C ASP A 69 29.13 -13.21 2.64
N VAL A 70 28.43 -13.49 1.53
CA VAL A 70 28.68 -12.90 0.25
C VAL A 70 28.74 -11.41 0.52
N ARG A 71 29.95 -10.88 0.70
CA ARG A 71 30.17 -9.48 0.37
C ARG A 71 29.65 -9.40 -1.06
N VAL A 72 28.51 -8.86 -1.22
CA VAL A 72 28.23 -8.12 -2.43
C VAL A 72 29.33 -7.05 -2.42
N LEU A 73 30.44 -7.39 -3.08
CA LEU A 73 31.59 -6.52 -3.30
C LEU A 73 31.03 -5.16 -3.64
N ALA A 74 31.36 -4.15 -2.83
CA ALA A 74 31.04 -2.73 -3.02
C ALA A 74 29.80 -2.52 -3.91
N SER A 75 28.62 -3.03 -3.51
CA SER A 75 27.43 -2.84 -4.34
C SER A 75 27.02 -1.39 -4.28
N THR A 76 26.76 -0.85 -5.43
CA THR A 76 26.16 0.47 -5.54
C THR A 76 24.76 0.46 -4.91
N VAL A 77 24.26 1.62 -4.57
CA VAL A 77 22.88 1.81 -4.08
C VAL A 77 21.87 1.16 -5.01
N ALA A 78 22.02 1.33 -6.33
CA ALA A 78 21.11 0.75 -7.30
C ALA A 78 21.15 -0.78 -7.30
N GLU A 79 22.32 -1.37 -7.25
CA GLU A 79 22.51 -2.83 -7.20
C GLU A 79 21.96 -3.43 -5.90
N TYR A 80 22.17 -2.76 -4.77
CA TYR A 80 21.65 -3.22 -3.49
C TYR A 80 20.13 -3.17 -3.44
N VAL A 81 19.52 -2.09 -3.92
CA VAL A 81 18.05 -1.96 -4.01
C VAL A 81 17.48 -3.04 -4.93
N GLU A 82 18.12 -3.29 -6.07
CA GLU A 82 17.70 -4.35 -7.01
C GLU A 82 17.75 -5.74 -6.37
N HIS A 83 18.88 -6.06 -5.73
CA HIS A 83 19.05 -7.32 -5.01
C HIS A 83 18.01 -7.50 -3.87
N HIS A 84 17.72 -6.42 -3.14
CA HIS A 84 16.68 -6.47 -2.11
C HIS A 84 15.30 -6.77 -2.71
N ILE A 85 14.95 -6.15 -3.85
CA ILE A 85 13.69 -6.44 -4.57
C ILE A 85 13.65 -7.90 -5.01
N GLU A 86 14.74 -8.44 -5.58
CA GLU A 86 14.83 -9.83 -5.99
C GLU A 86 14.68 -10.79 -4.79
N THR A 87 15.24 -10.43 -3.65
CA THR A 87 15.09 -11.22 -2.41
C THR A 87 13.64 -11.27 -1.98
N LEU A 88 12.93 -10.12 -2.00
CA LEU A 88 11.50 -10.06 -1.69
C LEU A 88 10.66 -10.89 -2.67
N GLU A 89 11.04 -10.94 -3.94
CA GLU A 89 10.37 -11.75 -4.96
C GLU A 89 10.61 -13.25 -4.74
N LYS A 90 11.86 -13.66 -4.51
CA LYS A 90 12.25 -15.06 -4.28
C LYS A 90 11.66 -15.66 -2.99
N THR A 91 11.58 -14.84 -1.94
CA THR A 91 11.03 -15.25 -0.64
C THR A 91 9.51 -15.04 -0.54
N GLU A 92 8.86 -14.53 -1.57
CA GLU A 92 7.44 -14.15 -1.57
C GLU A 92 7.02 -13.26 -0.39
N SER A 93 8.00 -12.56 0.21
CA SER A 93 7.78 -11.70 1.38
C SER A 93 7.00 -10.42 1.07
N ALA A 94 6.88 -10.07 -0.21
CA ALA A 94 6.07 -8.97 -0.70
C ALA A 94 5.14 -9.41 -1.82
N ALA A 95 4.00 -8.70 -1.97
CA ALA A 95 3.09 -8.97 -3.07
C ALA A 95 3.76 -8.60 -4.42
N LYS A 96 3.48 -9.36 -5.49
CA LYS A 96 3.99 -9.08 -6.85
C LYS A 96 3.77 -7.63 -7.29
N SER A 97 2.57 -7.08 -7.04
CA SER A 97 2.28 -5.67 -7.35
C SER A 97 3.16 -4.67 -6.56
N THR A 98 3.66 -5.04 -5.39
CA THR A 98 4.58 -4.22 -4.59
C THR A 98 5.97 -4.24 -5.21
N THR A 99 6.50 -5.41 -5.54
CA THR A 99 7.83 -5.54 -6.14
C THR A 99 7.88 -4.94 -7.54
N THR A 100 6.81 -5.10 -8.35
CA THR A 100 6.65 -4.39 -9.63
C THR A 100 6.69 -2.87 -9.42
N GLY A 101 5.96 -2.34 -8.44
CA GLY A 101 6.03 -0.92 -8.08
C GLY A 101 7.43 -0.48 -7.64
N TYR A 102 8.15 -1.31 -6.91
CA TYR A 102 9.53 -1.04 -6.51
C TYR A 102 10.48 -0.99 -7.71
N ARG A 103 10.32 -1.90 -8.69
CA ARG A 103 11.12 -1.88 -9.93
C ARG A 103 10.91 -0.60 -10.74
N PHE A 104 9.67 -0.07 -10.79
CA PHE A 104 9.42 1.24 -11.43
C PHE A 104 10.14 2.39 -10.68
N MET A 105 10.19 2.34 -9.36
CA MET A 105 10.89 3.37 -8.58
C MET A 105 12.42 3.21 -8.66
N LEU A 106 12.92 1.99 -8.77
CA LEU A 106 14.35 1.70 -8.97
C LEU A 106 14.90 2.39 -10.23
N ALA A 107 14.09 2.53 -11.28
CA ALA A 107 14.51 3.25 -12.48
C ALA A 107 14.92 4.72 -12.17
N HIS A 108 14.27 5.38 -11.21
CA HIS A 108 14.63 6.73 -10.78
C HIS A 108 15.93 6.77 -9.97
N ILE A 109 16.27 5.69 -9.26
CA ILE A 109 17.55 5.55 -8.55
C ILE A 109 18.67 5.29 -9.57
N LYS A 110 18.45 4.38 -10.52
CA LYS A 110 19.43 4.03 -11.56
C LYS A 110 19.77 5.20 -12.50
N SER A 111 18.82 6.12 -12.73
CA SER A 111 19.00 7.26 -13.63
C SER A 111 19.68 8.48 -13.00
N ASP A 112 20.00 8.44 -11.71
CA ASP A 112 20.62 9.54 -10.97
C ASP A 112 21.98 9.08 -10.39
N PRO A 113 22.95 10.00 -10.18
CA PRO A 113 24.25 9.69 -9.59
C PRO A 113 24.18 8.90 -8.28
N ILE A 114 23.13 9.06 -7.47
CA ILE A 114 22.94 8.29 -6.23
C ILE A 114 22.96 6.78 -6.47
N GLY A 115 22.49 6.33 -7.63
CA GLY A 115 22.49 4.91 -7.99
C GLY A 115 23.89 4.31 -8.09
N GLY A 116 24.90 5.11 -8.42
CA GLY A 116 26.30 4.71 -8.52
C GLY A 116 27.11 4.87 -7.22
N VAL A 117 26.55 5.49 -6.19
CA VAL A 117 27.21 5.63 -4.89
C VAL A 117 27.31 4.24 -4.23
N SER A 118 28.46 3.93 -3.59
CA SER A 118 28.58 2.73 -2.77
C SER A 118 27.55 2.76 -1.63
N ILE A 119 26.85 1.65 -1.38
CA ILE A 119 25.85 1.58 -0.29
C ILE A 119 26.51 1.90 1.07
N ASP A 120 27.78 1.56 1.25
CA ASP A 120 28.52 1.79 2.48
C ASP A 120 28.93 3.27 2.68
N GLU A 121 28.92 4.05 1.59
CA GLU A 121 29.30 5.47 1.57
C GLU A 121 28.08 6.39 1.42
N LEU A 122 26.87 5.84 1.30
CA LEU A 122 25.65 6.61 1.15
C LEU A 122 25.43 7.56 2.33
N THR A 123 25.23 8.83 2.02
CA THR A 123 24.98 9.90 3.00
C THR A 123 23.56 10.46 2.91
N ALA A 124 23.16 11.20 3.95
CA ALA A 124 21.90 11.96 3.93
C ALA A 124 21.93 13.04 2.81
N GLU A 125 23.09 13.67 2.59
CA GLU A 125 23.28 14.72 1.58
C GLU A 125 23.08 14.19 0.15
N ASP A 126 23.52 12.95 -0.13
CA ASP A 126 23.30 12.33 -1.43
C ASP A 126 21.79 12.12 -1.69
N ALA A 127 21.06 11.67 -0.68
CA ALA A 127 19.62 11.48 -0.78
C ALA A 127 18.87 12.82 -0.90
N GLU A 128 19.29 13.86 -0.19
CA GLU A 128 18.70 15.21 -0.30
C GLU A 128 18.94 15.81 -1.68
N ARG A 129 20.15 15.65 -2.23
CA ARG A 129 20.50 16.07 -3.59
C ARG A 129 19.64 15.34 -4.62
N TRP A 130 19.51 14.02 -4.50
CA TRP A 130 18.65 13.22 -5.37
C TRP A 130 17.20 13.65 -5.34
N ILE A 131 16.64 13.89 -4.15
CA ILE A 131 15.28 14.44 -3.99
C ILE A 131 15.16 15.78 -4.74
N GLY A 132 16.14 16.67 -4.58
CA GLY A 132 16.21 17.95 -5.30
C GLY A 132 16.23 17.77 -6.83
N ASN A 133 17.06 16.86 -7.34
CA ASN A 133 17.16 16.53 -8.77
C ASN A 133 15.83 16.03 -9.33
N MET A 134 15.15 15.11 -8.62
CA MET A 134 13.86 14.61 -9.03
C MET A 134 12.78 15.70 -9.09
N LEU A 135 12.74 16.58 -8.09
CA LEU A 135 11.79 17.70 -8.07
C LEU A 135 12.08 18.70 -9.20
N SER A 136 13.34 19.04 -9.41
CA SER A 136 13.79 19.95 -10.48
C SER A 136 13.52 19.41 -11.88
N SER A 137 13.53 18.05 -12.04
CA SER A 137 13.14 17.39 -13.29
C SER A 137 11.62 17.29 -13.48
N GLY A 138 10.81 17.96 -12.64
CA GLY A 138 9.35 18.00 -12.75
C GLY A 138 8.62 16.77 -12.19
N LYS A 139 9.28 15.90 -11.44
CA LYS A 139 8.59 14.77 -10.78
C LYS A 139 7.75 15.30 -9.63
N SER A 140 6.55 14.71 -9.48
CA SER A 140 5.66 15.09 -8.38
C SER A 140 6.24 14.69 -7.01
N ALA A 141 5.96 15.45 -5.96
CA ALA A 141 6.33 15.12 -4.59
C ALA A 141 5.88 13.70 -4.17
N ALA A 142 4.75 13.22 -4.70
CA ALA A 142 4.25 11.87 -4.46
C ALA A 142 5.15 10.80 -5.10
N THR A 143 5.62 11.03 -6.33
CA THR A 143 6.57 10.13 -7.02
C THR A 143 7.91 10.10 -6.29
N VAL A 144 8.43 11.28 -5.91
CA VAL A 144 9.70 11.39 -5.14
C VAL A 144 9.60 10.63 -3.81
N ARG A 145 8.50 10.79 -3.06
CA ARG A 145 8.30 10.04 -1.81
C ARG A 145 8.22 8.53 -2.03
N LYS A 146 7.58 8.08 -3.11
CA LYS A 146 7.54 6.65 -3.44
C LYS A 146 8.93 6.10 -3.74
N ALA A 147 9.71 6.80 -4.55
CA ALA A 147 11.08 6.42 -4.88
C ALA A 147 11.97 6.41 -3.62
N PHE A 148 11.89 7.46 -2.80
CA PHE A 148 12.60 7.52 -1.52
C PHE A 148 12.23 6.38 -0.58
N ASN A 149 10.94 6.02 -0.50
CA ASN A 149 10.50 4.90 0.34
C ASN A 149 11.12 3.57 -0.11
N VAL A 150 11.28 3.34 -1.41
CA VAL A 150 11.94 2.12 -1.93
C VAL A 150 13.40 2.09 -1.54
N LEU A 151 14.13 3.20 -1.73
CA LEU A 151 15.51 3.34 -1.26
C LEU A 151 15.61 3.09 0.25
N HIS A 152 14.76 3.75 1.03
CA HIS A 152 14.80 3.68 2.49
C HIS A 152 14.47 2.28 3.03
N VAL A 153 13.55 1.55 2.40
CA VAL A 153 13.24 0.14 2.76
C VAL A 153 14.47 -0.74 2.55
N ALA A 154 15.19 -0.57 1.43
CA ALA A 154 16.40 -1.33 1.17
C ALA A 154 17.55 -0.95 2.13
N VAL A 155 17.73 0.34 2.43
CA VAL A 155 18.71 0.81 3.40
C VAL A 155 18.41 0.28 4.81
N ARG A 156 17.16 0.30 5.24
CA ARG A 156 16.78 -0.31 6.51
C ARG A 156 17.07 -1.81 6.56
N HIS A 157 16.77 -2.52 5.50
CA HIS A 157 17.16 -3.93 5.39
C HIS A 157 18.68 -4.10 5.51
N ALA A 158 19.49 -3.21 4.88
CA ALA A 158 20.94 -3.26 5.01
C ALA A 158 21.41 -3.06 6.47
N VAL A 159 20.71 -2.25 7.26
CA VAL A 159 20.97 -2.10 8.69
C VAL A 159 20.53 -3.35 9.47
N GLU A 160 19.37 -3.90 9.16
CA GLU A 160 18.82 -5.10 9.81
C GLU A 160 19.72 -6.33 9.63
N VAL A 161 20.33 -6.50 8.45
CA VAL A 161 21.29 -7.57 8.15
C VAL A 161 22.74 -7.21 8.48
N HIS A 162 22.95 -6.13 9.25
CA HIS A 162 24.26 -5.64 9.69
C HIS A 162 25.25 -5.26 8.57
N ARG A 163 24.76 -5.00 7.36
CA ARG A 163 25.56 -4.47 6.25
C ARG A 163 25.95 -3.01 6.50
N LEU A 164 25.00 -2.21 7.03
CA LEU A 164 25.23 -0.84 7.45
C LEU A 164 25.19 -0.73 8.98
N PRO A 165 26.06 0.09 9.59
CA PRO A 165 26.07 0.27 11.04
C PRO A 165 24.91 1.12 11.56
N TYR A 166 24.33 1.97 10.73
CA TYR A 166 23.20 2.85 11.04
C TYR A 166 22.47 3.23 9.75
N ASP A 167 21.28 3.80 9.90
CA ASP A 167 20.48 4.30 8.78
C ASP A 167 20.85 5.76 8.44
N PRO A 168 21.59 5.99 7.35
CA PRO A 168 22.01 7.34 6.94
C PRO A 168 20.82 8.19 6.47
N LEU A 169 19.68 7.59 6.13
CA LEU A 169 18.51 8.27 5.62
C LEU A 169 17.50 8.68 6.71
N SER A 170 17.75 8.31 7.96
CA SER A 170 16.83 8.55 9.07
C SER A 170 16.48 10.01 9.30
N ALA A 171 17.43 10.93 9.04
CA ALA A 171 17.27 12.39 9.19
C ALA A 171 16.73 13.09 7.93
N VAL A 172 16.67 12.40 6.77
CA VAL A 172 16.27 13.00 5.50
C VAL A 172 14.80 13.40 5.50
N LYS A 173 14.54 14.67 5.23
CA LYS A 173 13.18 15.21 5.17
C LYS A 173 12.51 14.85 3.85
N ARG A 174 11.40 14.12 3.93
CA ARG A 174 10.60 13.77 2.75
C ARG A 174 9.81 14.98 2.26
N PRO A 175 9.63 15.15 0.94
CA PRO A 175 8.79 16.21 0.41
C PRO A 175 7.39 16.19 1.01
N LYS A 176 6.86 17.36 1.39
CA LYS A 176 5.48 17.47 1.88
C LYS A 176 4.52 17.15 0.72
N LEU A 177 3.51 16.33 1.00
CA LEU A 177 2.43 16.09 0.05
C LEU A 177 1.35 17.15 0.28
N PRO A 178 0.85 17.80 -0.77
CA PRO A 178 -0.36 18.60 -0.64
C PRO A 178 -1.50 17.69 -0.17
N LYS A 179 -2.37 18.21 0.69
CA LYS A 179 -3.59 17.50 1.08
C LYS A 179 -4.42 17.29 -0.20
N LYS A 180 -4.65 16.02 -0.55
CA LYS A 180 -5.44 15.69 -1.74
C LYS A 180 -6.90 15.59 -1.31
N GLU A 181 -7.70 16.52 -1.75
CA GLU A 181 -9.14 16.44 -1.55
C GLU A 181 -9.75 15.44 -2.54
N PRO A 182 -10.80 14.69 -2.13
CA PRO A 182 -11.52 13.79 -3.02
C PRO A 182 -12.16 14.56 -4.19
N ASN A 183 -12.19 13.95 -5.37
CA ASN A 183 -12.87 14.51 -6.54
C ASN A 183 -14.26 13.85 -6.70
N SER A 184 -15.09 13.90 -5.66
CA SER A 184 -16.41 13.26 -5.62
C SER A 184 -17.43 13.96 -6.52
N LEU A 185 -18.44 13.23 -6.99
CA LEU A 185 -19.57 13.77 -7.72
C LEU A 185 -20.55 14.48 -6.76
N ASP A 186 -20.94 15.69 -7.08
CA ASP A 186 -22.05 16.38 -6.40
C ASP A 186 -23.42 15.78 -6.76
N THR A 187 -24.49 16.32 -6.21
CA THR A 187 -25.85 15.81 -6.41
C THR A 187 -26.29 15.87 -7.87
N MET A 188 -25.96 16.96 -8.59
CA MET A 188 -26.34 17.12 -10.01
C MET A 188 -25.56 16.14 -10.90
N GLN A 189 -24.27 15.98 -10.67
CA GLN A 189 -23.44 15.06 -11.42
C GLN A 189 -23.84 13.60 -11.16
N ARG A 190 -24.23 13.26 -9.92
CA ARG A 190 -24.77 11.93 -9.59
C ARG A 190 -26.09 11.67 -10.33
N ALA A 191 -27.02 12.64 -10.31
CA ALA A 191 -28.30 12.51 -11.02
C ALA A 191 -28.09 12.28 -12.51
N ARG A 192 -27.15 13.00 -13.14
CA ARG A 192 -26.80 12.83 -14.55
C ARG A 192 -26.27 11.41 -14.83
N LEU A 193 -25.38 10.90 -13.97
CA LEU A 193 -24.85 9.55 -14.10
C LEU A 193 -25.94 8.49 -13.93
N VAL A 194 -26.80 8.62 -12.92
CA VAL A 194 -27.91 7.70 -12.66
C VAL A 194 -28.87 7.68 -13.85
N SER A 195 -29.27 8.84 -14.38
CA SER A 195 -30.15 8.92 -15.56
C SER A 195 -29.52 8.23 -16.78
N TYR A 196 -28.21 8.31 -16.97
CA TYR A 196 -27.51 7.60 -18.03
C TYR A 196 -27.57 6.08 -17.82
N LEU A 197 -27.31 5.60 -16.59
CA LEU A 197 -27.31 4.17 -16.26
C LEU A 197 -28.71 3.57 -16.45
N ASP A 198 -29.76 4.28 -16.04
CA ASP A 198 -31.15 3.86 -16.21
C ASP A 198 -31.54 3.78 -17.68
N ALA A 199 -31.09 4.73 -18.51
CA ALA A 199 -31.39 4.77 -19.93
C ALA A 199 -30.62 3.74 -20.77
N THR A 200 -29.44 3.30 -20.33
CA THR A 200 -28.53 2.43 -21.12
C THR A 200 -28.50 0.98 -20.68
N GLY A 201 -29.25 0.63 -19.63
CA GLY A 201 -29.51 -0.74 -19.21
C GLY A 201 -28.33 -1.44 -18.52
N CYS A 202 -28.42 -2.77 -18.40
CA CYS A 202 -27.58 -3.60 -17.53
C CYS A 202 -26.32 -4.19 -18.24
N SER A 203 -25.66 -3.40 -19.10
CA SER A 203 -24.36 -3.84 -19.65
C SER A 203 -23.34 -4.14 -18.53
N PRO A 204 -22.34 -5.02 -18.74
CA PRO A 204 -21.35 -5.32 -17.72
C PRO A 204 -20.66 -4.07 -17.12
N VAL A 205 -20.38 -3.07 -17.97
CA VAL A 205 -19.76 -1.81 -17.55
C VAL A 205 -20.71 -0.97 -16.69
N ASN A 206 -21.99 -0.87 -17.09
CA ASN A 206 -23.00 -0.12 -16.33
C ASN A 206 -23.26 -0.74 -14.96
N VAL A 207 -23.36 -2.09 -14.92
CA VAL A 207 -23.48 -2.83 -13.63
C VAL A 207 -22.24 -2.57 -12.76
N ALA A 208 -21.03 -2.56 -13.33
CA ALA A 208 -19.81 -2.26 -12.59
C ALA A 208 -19.81 -0.84 -12.00
N ILE A 209 -20.28 0.15 -12.78
CA ILE A 209 -20.39 1.55 -12.34
C ILE A 209 -21.45 1.64 -11.22
N SER A 210 -22.60 1.00 -11.38
CA SER A 210 -23.68 0.98 -10.37
C SER A 210 -23.20 0.34 -9.07
N LEU A 211 -22.52 -0.81 -9.13
CA LEU A 211 -21.90 -1.43 -7.96
C LEU A 211 -20.95 -0.48 -7.23
N ALA A 212 -20.04 0.20 -7.95
CA ALA A 212 -19.13 1.15 -7.34
C ALA A 212 -19.83 2.37 -6.73
N LEU A 213 -20.85 2.92 -7.43
CA LEU A 213 -21.59 4.10 -7.00
C LEU A 213 -22.45 3.83 -5.76
N TYR A 214 -23.16 2.68 -5.72
CA TYR A 214 -24.12 2.38 -4.66
C TYR A 214 -23.54 1.60 -3.48
N THR A 215 -22.32 1.05 -3.59
CA THR A 215 -21.71 0.26 -2.52
C THR A 215 -20.32 0.75 -2.10
N GLY A 216 -19.72 1.62 -2.88
CA GLY A 216 -18.34 2.07 -2.66
C GLY A 216 -17.28 0.98 -2.85
N MET A 217 -17.57 -0.12 -3.54
CA MET A 217 -16.59 -1.16 -3.85
C MET A 217 -15.39 -0.63 -4.63
N ARG A 218 -14.22 -1.21 -4.39
CA ARG A 218 -13.02 -0.92 -5.20
C ARG A 218 -13.15 -1.55 -6.60
N GLU A 219 -12.53 -0.94 -7.60
CA GLU A 219 -12.54 -1.42 -8.99
C GLU A 219 -12.22 -2.93 -9.10
N GLY A 220 -11.14 -3.38 -8.46
CA GLY A 220 -10.78 -4.80 -8.48
C GLY A 220 -11.76 -5.70 -7.72
N GLU A 221 -12.48 -5.21 -6.69
CA GLU A 221 -13.54 -5.95 -5.99
C GLU A 221 -14.77 -6.10 -6.87
N VAL A 222 -15.14 -5.04 -7.60
CA VAL A 222 -16.23 -5.09 -8.59
C VAL A 222 -15.93 -6.12 -9.67
N CYS A 223 -14.73 -6.07 -10.26
CA CYS A 223 -14.31 -7.05 -11.27
C CYS A 223 -14.22 -8.48 -10.71
N GLY A 224 -14.01 -8.64 -9.39
CA GLY A 224 -13.85 -9.92 -8.71
C GLY A 224 -15.16 -10.52 -8.16
N LEU A 225 -16.29 -9.82 -8.24
CA LEU A 225 -17.56 -10.28 -7.71
C LEU A 225 -18.11 -11.43 -8.56
N ARG A 226 -18.45 -12.56 -7.92
CA ARG A 226 -19.10 -13.72 -8.56
C ARG A 226 -20.58 -13.79 -8.18
N TRP A 227 -21.38 -14.52 -8.94
CA TRP A 227 -22.79 -14.74 -8.60
C TRP A 227 -22.95 -15.45 -7.26
N ALA A 228 -22.07 -16.39 -6.91
CA ALA A 228 -22.04 -17.04 -5.59
C ALA A 228 -21.80 -16.08 -4.41
N ASP A 229 -21.40 -14.86 -4.66
CA ASP A 229 -21.18 -13.82 -3.64
C ASP A 229 -22.39 -12.88 -3.49
N VAL A 230 -23.45 -13.06 -4.29
CA VAL A 230 -24.67 -12.24 -4.27
C VAL A 230 -25.77 -13.03 -3.56
N ASP A 231 -26.07 -12.67 -2.34
CA ASP A 231 -27.24 -13.24 -1.63
C ASP A 231 -28.46 -12.36 -1.89
N PHE A 232 -29.27 -12.78 -2.85
CA PHE A 232 -30.52 -12.09 -3.21
C PHE A 232 -31.57 -12.15 -2.12
N LYS A 233 -31.57 -13.20 -1.26
CA LYS A 233 -32.54 -13.37 -0.18
C LYS A 233 -32.30 -12.35 0.93
N THR A 234 -31.05 -12.19 1.37
CA THR A 234 -30.69 -11.27 2.43
C THR A 234 -30.24 -9.89 1.89
N LYS A 235 -30.15 -9.75 0.56
CA LYS A 235 -29.63 -8.57 -0.13
C LYS A 235 -28.26 -8.15 0.37
N ILE A 236 -27.33 -9.12 0.38
CA ILE A 236 -25.95 -8.90 0.84
C ILE A 236 -24.98 -9.31 -0.26
N LEU A 237 -23.99 -8.45 -0.50
CA LEU A 237 -22.81 -8.78 -1.30
C LEU A 237 -21.67 -9.22 -0.38
N HIS A 238 -21.09 -10.37 -0.66
CA HIS A 238 -19.94 -10.90 0.06
C HIS A 238 -18.65 -10.57 -0.69
N ILE A 239 -17.85 -9.65 -0.18
CA ILE A 239 -16.59 -9.27 -0.83
C ILE A 239 -15.50 -10.23 -0.38
N ARG A 240 -15.12 -11.17 -1.28
CA ARG A 240 -14.20 -12.28 -0.98
C ARG A 240 -12.92 -12.26 -1.80
N ARG A 241 -12.85 -11.49 -2.89
CA ARG A 241 -11.69 -11.43 -3.79
C ARG A 241 -11.57 -10.10 -4.48
N THR A 242 -10.43 -9.87 -5.09
CA THR A 242 -10.17 -8.71 -5.94
C THR A 242 -9.35 -9.13 -7.16
N ILE A 243 -9.64 -8.55 -8.31
CA ILE A 243 -8.77 -8.67 -9.47
C ILE A 243 -7.66 -7.65 -9.32
N ALA A 244 -6.43 -8.13 -9.26
CA ALA A 244 -5.23 -7.31 -9.20
C ALA A 244 -4.51 -7.35 -10.56
N ARG A 245 -3.70 -6.32 -10.82
CA ARG A 245 -2.89 -6.22 -12.02
C ARG A 245 -1.40 -6.17 -11.67
N ASP A 246 -0.60 -6.87 -12.48
CA ASP A 246 0.85 -6.86 -12.42
C ASP A 246 1.39 -6.65 -13.83
N GLY A 247 1.83 -5.42 -14.11
CA GLY A 247 2.17 -5.02 -15.48
C GLY A 247 0.98 -5.15 -16.42
N SER A 248 1.08 -6.04 -17.42
CA SER A 248 0.02 -6.35 -18.38
C SER A 248 -0.89 -7.50 -17.95
N ARG A 249 -0.52 -8.26 -16.92
CA ARG A 249 -1.25 -9.46 -16.48
C ARG A 249 -2.21 -9.13 -15.34
N THR A 250 -3.40 -9.72 -15.41
CA THR A 250 -4.38 -9.68 -14.32
C THR A 250 -4.42 -11.03 -13.62
N TYR A 251 -4.73 -11.03 -12.34
CA TYR A 251 -4.86 -12.25 -11.53
C TYR A 251 -5.86 -12.05 -10.40
N VAL A 252 -6.47 -13.16 -9.98
CA VAL A 252 -7.34 -13.18 -8.82
C VAL A 252 -6.48 -13.14 -7.57
N LYS A 253 -6.76 -12.19 -6.70
CA LYS A 253 -6.10 -12.04 -5.41
C LYS A 253 -7.12 -12.22 -4.30
N GLU A 254 -6.85 -13.15 -3.41
CA GLU A 254 -7.62 -13.28 -2.18
C GLU A 254 -7.27 -12.17 -1.18
N PRO A 255 -8.21 -11.74 -0.35
CA PRO A 255 -7.95 -10.73 0.66
C PRO A 255 -6.89 -11.21 1.65
N LYS A 256 -5.84 -10.40 1.87
CA LYS A 256 -4.74 -10.74 2.79
C LYS A 256 -5.14 -10.76 4.27
N THR A 257 -6.30 -10.22 4.62
CA THR A 257 -6.76 -10.12 6.02
C THR A 257 -8.27 -10.39 6.10
N ALA A 258 -8.72 -10.96 7.20
CA ALA A 258 -10.14 -11.14 7.50
C ALA A 258 -10.96 -9.82 7.42
N ARG A 259 -10.33 -8.67 7.71
CA ARG A 259 -10.95 -7.33 7.57
C ARG A 259 -11.22 -6.91 6.13
N SER A 260 -10.55 -7.51 5.16
CA SER A 260 -10.80 -7.24 3.74
C SER A 260 -12.01 -8.01 3.21
N MET A 261 -12.39 -9.08 3.89
CA MET A 261 -13.67 -9.76 3.67
C MET A 261 -14.75 -9.00 4.45
N ARG A 262 -15.76 -8.55 3.74
CA ARG A 262 -16.87 -7.80 4.33
C ARG A 262 -18.16 -8.06 3.60
N ASN A 263 -19.24 -7.82 4.29
CA ASN A 263 -20.59 -7.91 3.77
C ASN A 263 -21.12 -6.50 3.51
N ILE A 264 -21.69 -6.27 2.34
CA ILE A 264 -22.26 -4.98 1.96
C ILE A 264 -23.76 -5.19 1.72
N PRO A 265 -24.64 -4.63 2.55
CA PRO A 265 -26.07 -4.62 2.26
C PRO A 265 -26.34 -3.78 1.01
N ILE A 266 -27.29 -4.23 0.18
CA ILE A 266 -27.75 -3.50 -1.00
C ILE A 266 -29.25 -3.24 -0.89
N ASP A 267 -29.67 -2.16 -1.54
CA ASP A 267 -31.09 -1.83 -1.63
C ASP A 267 -31.83 -2.67 -2.68
N GLN A 268 -33.13 -2.49 -2.77
CA GLN A 268 -33.97 -3.22 -3.72
C GLN A 268 -33.59 -2.89 -5.16
N SER A 269 -33.32 -1.63 -5.49
CA SER A 269 -33.03 -1.19 -6.86
C SER A 269 -31.75 -1.85 -7.42
N LEU A 270 -30.68 -1.92 -6.59
CA LEU A 270 -29.44 -2.61 -6.99
C LEU A 270 -29.65 -4.13 -7.07
N SER A 271 -30.49 -4.71 -6.17
CA SER A 271 -30.86 -6.12 -6.24
C SER A 271 -31.61 -6.45 -7.53
N ASP A 272 -32.55 -5.60 -7.96
CA ASP A 272 -33.30 -5.78 -9.20
C ASP A 272 -32.40 -5.65 -10.44
N LEU A 273 -31.49 -4.69 -10.44
CA LEU A 273 -30.47 -4.56 -11.51
C LEU A 273 -29.62 -5.81 -11.63
N LEU A 274 -29.16 -6.37 -10.50
CA LEU A 274 -28.37 -7.60 -10.49
C LEU A 274 -29.18 -8.82 -10.91
N THR A 275 -30.48 -8.89 -10.57
CA THR A 275 -31.40 -9.93 -11.03
C THR A 275 -31.53 -9.88 -12.56
N THR A 276 -31.82 -8.71 -13.12
CA THR A 276 -31.90 -8.50 -14.59
C THR A 276 -30.57 -8.86 -15.28
N ARG A 277 -29.44 -8.49 -14.69
CA ARG A 277 -28.13 -8.88 -15.22
C ARG A 277 -27.93 -10.40 -15.19
N LYS A 278 -28.34 -11.09 -14.13
CA LYS A 278 -28.25 -12.55 -13.98
C LYS A 278 -29.09 -13.26 -15.06
N GLU A 279 -30.29 -12.76 -15.30
CA GLU A 279 -31.18 -13.28 -16.35
C GLU A 279 -30.56 -13.09 -17.75
N THR A 280 -29.98 -11.92 -18.00
CA THR A 280 -29.26 -11.63 -19.26
C THR A 280 -28.09 -12.60 -19.45
N VAL A 281 -27.25 -12.78 -18.41
CA VAL A 281 -26.12 -13.72 -18.44
C VAL A 281 -26.58 -15.15 -18.72
N ASN A 282 -27.68 -15.58 -18.08
CA ASN A 282 -28.22 -16.91 -18.29
C ASN A 282 -28.73 -17.12 -19.72
N ALA A 283 -29.37 -16.10 -20.31
CA ALA A 283 -29.79 -16.10 -21.69
C ALA A 283 -28.58 -16.15 -22.65
N GLU A 284 -27.58 -15.33 -22.43
CA GLU A 284 -26.32 -15.32 -23.20
C GLU A 284 -25.60 -16.68 -23.12
N CYS A 285 -25.56 -17.31 -21.94
CA CYS A 285 -25.03 -18.66 -21.76
C CYS A 285 -25.81 -19.69 -22.58
N THR A 286 -27.13 -19.62 -22.57
CA THR A 286 -28.00 -20.53 -23.32
C THR A 286 -27.75 -20.43 -24.84
N VAL A 287 -27.66 -19.22 -25.34
CA VAL A 287 -27.35 -18.96 -26.78
C VAL A 287 -25.97 -19.50 -27.17
N ALA A 288 -24.99 -19.35 -26.26
CA ALA A 288 -23.62 -19.82 -26.46
C ALA A 288 -23.44 -21.33 -26.22
N GLY A 289 -24.47 -22.07 -25.78
CA GLY A 289 -24.36 -23.49 -25.41
C GLY A 289 -23.53 -23.74 -24.15
N ILE A 290 -23.43 -22.74 -23.26
CA ILE A 290 -22.65 -22.77 -22.05
C ILE A 290 -23.57 -22.95 -20.86
N LYS A 291 -23.23 -23.84 -19.91
CA LYS A 291 -24.00 -23.97 -18.69
C LYS A 291 -23.68 -22.81 -17.73
N PHE A 292 -24.71 -22.08 -17.29
CA PHE A 292 -24.54 -21.07 -16.23
C PHE A 292 -23.96 -21.69 -14.96
N SER A 293 -23.07 -20.96 -14.28
CA SER A 293 -22.49 -21.32 -13.00
C SER A 293 -22.45 -20.11 -12.08
N GLU A 294 -22.74 -20.33 -10.81
CA GLU A 294 -22.59 -19.28 -9.76
C GLU A 294 -21.15 -18.81 -9.59
N ASP A 295 -20.15 -19.54 -10.10
CA ASP A 295 -18.75 -19.14 -10.11
C ASP A 295 -18.40 -18.12 -11.19
N MET A 296 -19.29 -17.86 -12.13
CA MET A 296 -19.13 -16.81 -13.13
C MET A 296 -19.12 -15.43 -12.51
N TYR A 297 -18.39 -14.50 -13.12
CA TYR A 297 -18.26 -13.12 -12.65
C TYR A 297 -19.45 -12.26 -13.07
N VAL A 298 -19.98 -11.45 -12.14
CA VAL A 298 -21.17 -10.60 -12.36
C VAL A 298 -20.98 -9.62 -13.52
N VAL A 299 -19.79 -9.02 -13.59
CA VAL A 299 -19.41 -8.08 -14.65
C VAL A 299 -18.47 -8.73 -15.69
N GLY A 300 -18.50 -10.06 -15.76
CA GLY A 300 -17.75 -10.82 -16.73
C GLY A 300 -18.38 -10.81 -18.13
N GLY A 301 -17.67 -11.40 -19.06
CA GLY A 301 -18.11 -11.60 -20.44
C GLY A 301 -17.59 -12.92 -21.02
N ILE A 302 -18.11 -13.32 -22.17
CA ILE A 302 -17.57 -14.44 -22.94
C ILE A 302 -16.32 -13.93 -23.67
N GLY A 303 -15.16 -14.52 -23.42
CA GLY A 303 -13.90 -14.19 -24.08
C GLY A 303 -12.99 -15.40 -24.16
N ASP A 304 -12.19 -15.51 -25.23
CA ASP A 304 -11.12 -16.48 -25.50
C ASP A 304 -11.38 -17.93 -24.99
N GLY A 305 -12.62 -18.44 -25.20
CA GLY A 305 -13.01 -19.79 -24.80
C GLY A 305 -13.29 -20.00 -23.31
N VAL A 306 -13.21 -18.96 -22.50
CA VAL A 306 -13.58 -18.96 -21.07
C VAL A 306 -14.89 -18.20 -20.89
N ALA A 307 -15.94 -18.91 -20.49
CA ALA A 307 -17.24 -18.32 -20.23
C ALA A 307 -17.17 -17.41 -18.99
N TYR A 308 -17.58 -16.15 -19.17
CA TYR A 308 -17.68 -15.18 -18.08
C TYR A 308 -16.43 -15.07 -17.21
N ALA A 309 -15.26 -14.94 -17.87
CA ALA A 309 -14.04 -14.46 -17.22
C ALA A 309 -14.30 -13.09 -16.60
N TYR A 310 -13.51 -12.74 -15.57
CA TYR A 310 -13.60 -11.41 -14.97
C TYR A 310 -13.26 -10.31 -15.97
N MET A 311 -13.89 -9.14 -15.77
CA MET A 311 -13.53 -7.94 -16.52
C MET A 311 -12.12 -7.46 -16.10
N ASP A 312 -11.26 -7.10 -17.07
CA ASP A 312 -9.99 -6.45 -16.78
C ASP A 312 -10.26 -5.07 -16.14
N PRO A 313 -9.74 -4.77 -14.95
CA PRO A 313 -9.89 -3.45 -14.33
C PRO A 313 -9.43 -2.30 -15.24
N HIS A 314 -8.41 -2.51 -16.07
CA HIS A 314 -7.98 -1.48 -17.02
C HIS A 314 -9.02 -1.19 -18.10
N PHE A 315 -9.71 -2.23 -18.61
CA PHE A 315 -10.82 -2.05 -19.52
C PHE A 315 -11.97 -1.28 -18.86
N LEU A 316 -12.31 -1.62 -17.62
CA LEU A 316 -13.31 -0.90 -16.84
C LEU A 316 -12.93 0.57 -16.66
N TRP A 317 -11.69 0.84 -16.31
CA TRP A 317 -11.16 2.20 -16.18
C TRP A 317 -11.25 3.01 -17.47
N GLN A 318 -10.90 2.40 -18.62
CA GLN A 318 -11.01 3.06 -19.93
C GLN A 318 -12.46 3.35 -20.30
N SER A 319 -13.36 2.38 -20.09
CA SER A 319 -14.79 2.52 -20.35
C SER A 319 -15.41 3.60 -19.47
N TRP A 320 -15.10 3.60 -18.18
CA TRP A 320 -15.52 4.65 -17.27
C TRP A 320 -15.05 6.04 -17.71
N LYS A 321 -13.78 6.17 -18.07
CA LYS A 321 -13.21 7.44 -18.53
C LYS A 321 -13.93 7.96 -19.79
N ALA A 322 -14.30 7.08 -20.72
CA ALA A 322 -15.07 7.45 -21.91
C ALA A 322 -16.48 7.92 -21.53
N ILE A 323 -17.20 7.18 -20.68
CA ILE A 323 -18.54 7.53 -20.20
C ILE A 323 -18.52 8.87 -19.41
N ALA A 324 -17.59 9.01 -18.47
CA ALA A 324 -17.48 10.24 -17.68
C ALA A 324 -17.21 11.47 -18.54
N LYS A 325 -16.43 11.32 -19.62
CA LYS A 325 -16.20 12.39 -20.59
C LYS A 325 -17.42 12.68 -21.46
N SER A 326 -18.11 11.66 -21.96
CA SER A 326 -19.31 11.85 -22.81
C SER A 326 -20.44 12.53 -22.05
N LEU A 327 -20.52 12.30 -20.74
CA LEU A 327 -21.48 12.95 -19.84
C LEU A 327 -20.98 14.29 -19.30
N ASP A 328 -19.80 14.79 -19.69
CA ASP A 328 -19.14 15.98 -19.12
C ASP A 328 -19.17 15.96 -17.57
N LEU A 329 -18.89 14.80 -16.97
CA LEU A 329 -18.86 14.69 -15.51
C LEU A 329 -17.63 15.39 -14.95
N LYS A 330 -17.86 16.22 -13.94
CA LYS A 330 -16.83 16.91 -13.18
C LYS A 330 -17.05 16.67 -11.70
N GLY A 331 -16.03 16.22 -11.02
CA GLY A 331 -16.08 16.11 -9.57
C GLY A 331 -15.82 17.46 -8.90
N THR A 332 -15.86 17.48 -7.57
CA THR A 332 -15.65 18.66 -6.72
C THR A 332 -14.36 19.43 -6.99
N GLN A 333 -13.35 18.77 -7.59
CA GLN A 333 -12.09 19.40 -8.02
C GLN A 333 -12.14 19.94 -9.46
N GLY A 334 -13.30 19.97 -10.12
CA GLY A 334 -13.46 20.38 -11.51
C GLY A 334 -12.80 19.44 -12.53
N LYS A 335 -12.36 18.25 -12.13
CA LYS A 335 -11.69 17.26 -12.98
C LYS A 335 -12.65 16.13 -13.31
N VAL A 336 -12.39 15.46 -14.45
CA VAL A 336 -13.07 14.19 -14.78
C VAL A 336 -12.81 13.19 -13.65
N PRO A 337 -13.85 12.62 -13.01
CA PRO A 337 -13.67 11.70 -11.90
C PRO A 337 -13.06 10.38 -12.38
N THR A 338 -12.16 9.82 -11.58
CA THR A 338 -11.65 8.46 -11.77
C THR A 338 -12.69 7.44 -11.29
N PHE A 339 -12.54 6.15 -11.68
CA PHE A 339 -13.43 5.10 -11.16
C PHE A 339 -13.38 5.04 -9.62
N HIS A 340 -12.21 5.29 -9.01
CA HIS A 340 -12.08 5.33 -7.56
C HIS A 340 -12.83 6.51 -6.91
N ASP A 341 -13.07 7.59 -7.65
CA ASP A 341 -13.84 8.73 -7.14
C ASP A 341 -15.34 8.40 -6.99
N LEU A 342 -15.86 7.35 -7.61
CA LEU A 342 -17.20 6.82 -7.32
C LEU A 342 -17.30 6.33 -5.87
N ARG A 343 -16.26 5.68 -5.36
CA ARG A 343 -16.18 5.28 -3.96
C ARG A 343 -16.06 6.49 -3.02
N HIS A 344 -15.33 7.53 -3.42
CA HIS A 344 -15.32 8.80 -2.68
C HIS A 344 -16.70 9.45 -2.69
N THR A 345 -17.39 9.40 -3.82
CA THR A 345 -18.78 9.89 -3.96
C THR A 345 -19.72 9.16 -3.02
N TYR A 346 -19.65 7.81 -2.97
CA TYR A 346 -20.43 7.02 -2.01
C TYR A 346 -20.14 7.41 -0.56
N ALA A 347 -18.86 7.51 -0.18
CA ALA A 347 -18.49 7.87 1.19
C ALA A 347 -18.99 9.24 1.60
N THR A 348 -18.79 10.25 0.73
CA THR A 348 -19.27 11.64 0.96
C THR A 348 -20.80 11.69 1.05
N ALA A 349 -21.49 11.01 0.14
CA ALA A 349 -22.95 10.97 0.15
C ALA A 349 -23.51 10.27 1.40
N ALA A 350 -22.93 9.14 1.81
CA ALA A 350 -23.37 8.40 2.99
C ALA A 350 -23.24 9.26 4.27
N ILE A 351 -22.09 9.91 4.45
CA ILE A 351 -21.86 10.76 5.63
C ILE A 351 -22.74 12.01 5.59
N ALA A 352 -22.90 12.66 4.44
CA ALA A 352 -23.77 13.83 4.28
C ALA A 352 -25.25 13.49 4.58
N ASN A 353 -25.67 12.23 4.43
CA ASN A 353 -27.00 11.75 4.80
C ASN A 353 -27.06 11.13 6.21
N GLY A 354 -26.08 11.40 7.08
CA GLY A 354 -26.11 11.06 8.50
C GLY A 354 -25.59 9.67 8.86
N ALA A 355 -25.00 8.93 7.92
CA ALA A 355 -24.34 7.66 8.26
C ALA A 355 -23.11 7.92 9.15
N ASP A 356 -22.98 7.14 10.23
CA ASP A 356 -21.82 7.27 11.10
C ASP A 356 -20.52 6.84 10.41
N VAL A 357 -19.42 7.52 10.74
CA VAL A 357 -18.10 7.30 10.11
C VAL A 357 -17.60 5.88 10.27
N LYS A 358 -17.91 5.21 11.38
CA LYS A 358 -17.46 3.84 11.67
C LYS A 358 -18.21 2.82 10.80
N SER A 359 -19.52 3.01 10.60
CA SER A 359 -20.32 2.21 9.66
C SER A 359 -19.83 2.38 8.23
N VAL A 360 -19.60 3.62 7.78
CA VAL A 360 -19.03 3.90 6.45
C VAL A 360 -17.63 3.28 6.31
N GLN A 361 -16.78 3.37 7.33
CA GLN A 361 -15.48 2.70 7.36
C GLN A 361 -15.61 1.19 7.18
N GLY A 362 -16.57 0.56 7.88
CA GLY A 362 -16.84 -0.87 7.79
C GLY A 362 -17.30 -1.28 6.40
N LEU A 363 -18.30 -0.58 5.84
CA LEU A 363 -18.83 -0.82 4.49
C LEU A 363 -17.75 -0.68 3.41
N LEU A 364 -16.90 0.33 3.54
CA LEU A 364 -15.80 0.55 2.62
C LEU A 364 -14.61 -0.41 2.85
N GLY A 365 -14.44 -0.99 4.03
CA GLY A 365 -13.27 -1.78 4.39
C GLY A 365 -11.98 -0.93 4.41
N HIS A 366 -12.03 0.27 5.03
CA HIS A 366 -10.86 1.08 5.28
C HIS A 366 -10.11 0.57 6.51
N ALA A 367 -8.81 0.30 6.37
CA ALA A 367 -7.97 -0.16 7.47
C ALA A 367 -7.87 0.86 8.63
N SER A 368 -8.05 2.16 8.33
CA SER A 368 -7.98 3.26 9.29
C SER A 368 -9.19 4.19 9.15
N ALA A 369 -9.79 4.58 10.27
CA ALA A 369 -10.82 5.61 10.33
C ALA A 369 -10.32 6.97 9.79
N LYS A 370 -9.02 7.24 9.93
CA LYS A 370 -8.38 8.43 9.37
C LYS A 370 -8.63 8.55 7.86
N THR A 371 -8.58 7.44 7.12
CA THR A 371 -8.85 7.45 5.67
C THR A 371 -10.27 7.90 5.36
N THR A 372 -11.26 7.51 6.16
CA THR A 372 -12.66 7.94 6.01
C THR A 372 -12.81 9.41 6.44
N LEU A 373 -12.17 9.80 7.54
CA LEU A 373 -12.18 11.19 8.02
C LEU A 373 -11.47 12.15 7.08
N ASP A 374 -10.35 11.74 6.47
CA ASP A 374 -9.62 12.56 5.48
C ASP A 374 -10.46 12.85 4.22
N ILE A 375 -11.40 11.96 3.87
CA ILE A 375 -12.38 12.17 2.79
C ILE A 375 -13.38 13.29 3.17
N TYR A 376 -13.72 13.38 4.46
CA TYR A 376 -14.75 14.28 4.98
C TYR A 376 -14.23 15.62 5.53
N ALA A 377 -12.91 15.79 5.66
CA ALA A 377 -12.29 16.96 6.30
C ALA A 377 -12.43 18.30 5.52
N GLY A 378 -13.27 18.37 4.49
CA GLY A 378 -13.77 19.63 3.95
C GLY A 378 -14.87 20.16 4.90
N ASN A 379 -14.72 21.39 5.41
CA ASN A 379 -15.73 22.06 6.22
C ASN A 379 -17.04 22.17 5.44
N ASP A 380 -17.95 21.24 5.70
CA ASP A 380 -19.33 21.36 5.24
C ASP A 380 -20.15 21.96 6.39
N ASP A 381 -20.27 23.29 6.39
CA ASP A 381 -21.05 24.05 7.39
C ASP A 381 -22.50 23.56 7.43
N GLU A 382 -23.03 23.07 6.31
CA GLU A 382 -24.39 22.52 6.22
C GLU A 382 -24.50 21.17 6.95
N ALA A 383 -23.48 20.31 6.83
CA ALA A 383 -23.45 19.05 7.57
C ALA A 383 -23.30 19.28 9.09
N MET A 384 -22.50 20.25 9.51
CA MET A 384 -22.40 20.64 10.91
C MET A 384 -23.73 21.17 11.46
N ARG A 385 -24.44 22.00 10.67
CA ARG A 385 -25.76 22.53 11.05
C ARG A 385 -26.79 21.39 11.16
N LYS A 386 -26.87 20.48 10.18
CA LYS A 386 -27.76 19.31 10.22
C LYS A 386 -27.47 18.41 11.42
N ALA A 387 -26.20 18.17 11.72
CA ALA A 387 -25.80 17.39 12.90
C ALA A 387 -26.24 18.07 14.21
N ALA A 388 -26.07 19.39 14.32
CA ALA A 388 -26.53 20.17 15.48
C ALA A 388 -28.05 20.16 15.62
N GLU A 389 -28.80 20.32 14.52
CA GLU A 389 -30.26 20.27 14.49
C GLU A 389 -30.78 18.89 14.88
N SER A 390 -30.21 17.81 14.30
CA SER A 390 -30.56 16.42 14.62
C SER A 390 -30.28 16.09 16.09
N THR A 391 -29.11 16.51 16.59
CA THR A 391 -28.78 16.31 18.01
C THR A 391 -29.73 17.05 18.93
N ALA A 392 -30.07 18.29 18.60
CA ALA A 392 -31.02 19.09 19.38
C ALA A 392 -32.44 18.47 19.34
N ALA A 393 -32.88 17.91 18.23
CA ALA A 393 -34.13 17.17 18.12
C ALA A 393 -34.14 15.92 19.01
N ALA A 394 -33.08 15.10 18.91
CA ALA A 394 -32.94 13.88 19.73
C ALA A 394 -32.91 14.18 21.25
N MET A 395 -32.28 15.30 21.64
CA MET A 395 -32.26 15.72 23.05
C MET A 395 -33.62 16.23 23.56
N ARG A 396 -34.54 16.58 22.65
CA ARG A 396 -35.91 17.04 23.00
C ARG A 396 -36.92 15.89 22.91
N GLU A 397 -36.59 14.75 22.33
CA GLU A 397 -37.46 13.61 22.36
C GLU A 397 -37.66 13.11 23.80
N VAL A 398 -38.87 13.26 24.31
CA VAL A 398 -39.29 12.72 25.59
C VAL A 398 -39.84 11.30 25.33
N PRO A 399 -39.26 10.23 25.90
CA PRO A 399 -39.82 8.89 25.74
C PRO A 399 -41.26 8.84 26.20
N GLU A 400 -42.13 8.13 25.47
CA GLU A 400 -43.49 7.88 25.88
C GLU A 400 -43.51 7.26 27.30
N GLY A 401 -44.11 7.94 28.27
CA GLY A 401 -44.15 7.53 29.67
C GLY A 401 -43.17 8.23 30.61
N ALA A 402 -42.31 9.15 30.14
CA ALA A 402 -41.49 9.94 31.03
C ALA A 402 -42.34 11.04 31.71
N LYS A 403 -42.28 11.10 33.07
CA LYS A 403 -42.93 12.17 33.84
C LYS A 403 -42.23 13.50 33.54
N THR A 404 -42.93 14.40 32.88
CA THR A 404 -42.46 15.80 32.75
C THR A 404 -42.56 16.46 34.13
N PHE A 405 -41.47 17.00 34.63
CA PHE A 405 -41.52 17.89 35.79
C PHE A 405 -42.27 19.17 35.36
N LYS A 406 -43.37 19.47 36.05
CA LYS A 406 -44.04 20.76 35.99
C LYS A 406 -43.33 21.76 36.88
#